data_bf977c3c9c3360903132ff55910b3811
#
_entry.id   bf977c3c9c3360903132ff55910b3811
#
_cell.length_a   1.000
_cell.length_b   1.000
_cell.length_c   1.000
_cell.angle_alpha   90.00
_cell.angle_beta   90.00
_cell.angle_gamma   90.00
#
_symmetry.space_group_name_H-M   'P 1'
#
loop_
_entity.id
_entity.type
_entity.pdbx_description
1 polymer ?
#
loop_
_entity_poly.entity_id
_entity_poly.type
_entity_poly.pdbx_seq_one_letter_code
_entity_poly.pdbx_strand_id
1 'polypeptide(L)'
;LMIGPTKALAQDQLRALVALGVPDLVAATYDGDATPEARTWARDNANVILTNPEMLHCGLLPHHERWATFLHRLRYVVVDELHMFRGVFGSHVAHVLRRLRRLCHRYGSDPTFVFASATIGDPSGLASALIGAPVAEVTDDGSPRGERLVALWNPPLVDAGTGARVSAHKVTAALVADLVEADHRTIAFCRSRRGTEVVAADAQRRLGPAMAGAVRPYRGGYLAAERREIEA
;
A
#
# COMPACT_ATOMS: atom_id res chain seq x y z
N LEU A 1 -1.24 -12.86 11.05
CA LEU A 1 -1.46 -12.85 9.61
C LEU A 1 -1.67 -11.40 9.16
N MET A 2 -0.90 -10.94 8.19
CA MET A 2 -1.07 -9.61 7.60
C MET A 2 -1.55 -9.75 6.16
N ILE A 3 -2.58 -9.01 5.79
CA ILE A 3 -3.24 -9.07 4.48
C ILE A 3 -3.21 -7.67 3.87
N GLY A 4 -2.45 -7.51 2.80
CA GLY A 4 -2.36 -6.27 2.03
C GLY A 4 -2.88 -6.43 0.62
N PRO A 5 -3.24 -5.34 -0.08
CA PRO A 5 -3.77 -5.41 -1.44
C PRO A 5 -2.70 -5.72 -2.50
N THR A 6 -1.43 -5.46 -2.21
CA THR A 6 -0.34 -5.62 -3.17
C THR A 6 0.86 -6.34 -2.60
N LYS A 7 1.59 -7.04 -3.48
CA LYS A 7 2.85 -7.73 -3.13
C LYS A 7 3.96 -6.76 -2.75
N ALA A 8 4.03 -5.59 -3.39
CA ALA A 8 5.03 -4.57 -3.09
C ALA A 8 4.91 -4.08 -1.65
N LEU A 9 3.69 -3.76 -1.21
CA LEU A 9 3.43 -3.37 0.17
C LEU A 9 3.83 -4.47 1.18
N ALA A 10 3.53 -5.73 0.86
CA ALA A 10 3.92 -6.85 1.72
C ALA A 10 5.45 -6.97 1.86
N GLN A 11 6.23 -6.70 0.79
CA GLN A 11 7.69 -6.71 0.85
C GLN A 11 8.23 -5.53 1.68
N ASP A 12 7.64 -4.35 1.56
CA ASP A 12 8.02 -3.18 2.37
C ASP A 12 7.74 -3.42 3.85
N GLN A 13 6.57 -3.96 4.17
CA GLN A 13 6.21 -4.31 5.54
C GLN A 13 7.10 -5.42 6.10
N LEU A 14 7.50 -6.41 5.29
CA LEU A 14 8.45 -7.43 5.71
C LEU A 14 9.80 -6.81 6.09
N ARG A 15 10.32 -5.91 5.25
CA ARG A 15 11.57 -5.18 5.56
C ARG A 15 11.45 -4.40 6.87
N ALA A 16 10.35 -3.68 7.07
CA ALA A 16 10.10 -2.94 8.30
C ALA A 16 10.02 -3.84 9.53
N LEU A 17 9.33 -4.98 9.45
CA LEU A 17 9.24 -5.95 10.53
C LEU A 17 10.59 -6.55 10.90
N VAL A 18 11.41 -6.91 9.91
CA VAL A 18 12.76 -7.41 10.13
C VAL A 18 13.66 -6.36 10.77
N ALA A 19 13.55 -5.10 10.34
CA ALA A 19 14.31 -3.98 10.89
C ALA A 19 13.99 -3.66 12.36
N LEU A 20 12.83 -4.08 12.88
CA LEU A 20 12.49 -3.94 14.30
C LEU A 20 13.41 -4.76 15.22
N GLY A 21 14.08 -5.79 14.71
CA GLY A 21 14.99 -6.64 15.49
C GLY A 21 14.32 -7.34 16.68
N VAL A 22 13.01 -7.60 16.61
CA VAL A 22 12.29 -8.26 17.70
C VAL A 22 12.72 -9.72 17.81
N PRO A 23 13.20 -10.19 18.97
CA PRO A 23 13.56 -11.59 19.17
C PRO A 23 12.40 -12.53 18.82
N ASP A 24 12.69 -13.66 18.20
CA ASP A 24 11.73 -14.71 17.84
C ASP A 24 10.65 -14.29 16.81
N LEU A 25 10.72 -13.09 16.26
CA LEU A 25 9.85 -12.67 15.17
C LEU A 25 10.38 -13.27 13.85
N VAL A 26 9.65 -14.23 13.33
CA VAL A 26 9.94 -14.88 12.05
C VAL A 26 8.85 -14.49 11.06
N ALA A 27 9.14 -13.49 10.23
CA ALA A 27 8.19 -12.98 9.24
C ALA A 27 8.54 -13.50 7.84
N ALA A 28 7.52 -13.83 7.05
CA ALA A 28 7.69 -14.24 5.66
C ALA A 28 6.52 -13.79 4.78
N THR A 29 6.81 -13.52 3.51
CA THR A 29 5.75 -13.35 2.50
C THR A 29 5.27 -14.71 2.01
N TYR A 30 3.97 -14.81 1.79
CA TYR A 30 3.31 -15.96 1.17
C TYR A 30 2.45 -15.45 0.02
N ASP A 31 3.03 -15.42 -1.18
CA ASP A 31 2.41 -14.88 -2.38
C ASP A 31 2.73 -15.70 -3.64
N GLY A 32 2.20 -15.27 -4.79
CA GLY A 32 2.38 -15.97 -6.06
C GLY A 32 3.81 -15.93 -6.62
N ASP A 33 4.66 -15.02 -6.16
CA ASP A 33 6.04 -14.86 -6.64
C ASP A 33 7.05 -15.66 -5.80
N ALA A 34 6.63 -16.14 -4.62
CA ALA A 34 7.44 -17.00 -3.78
C ALA A 34 7.60 -18.39 -4.40
N THR A 35 8.80 -18.97 -4.32
CA THR A 35 9.05 -20.35 -4.79
C THR A 35 8.29 -21.38 -3.93
N PRO A 36 8.03 -22.60 -4.43
CA PRO A 36 7.41 -23.66 -3.63
C PRO A 36 8.14 -23.94 -2.31
N GLU A 37 9.48 -23.92 -2.34
CA GLU A 37 10.34 -24.12 -1.16
C GLU A 37 10.16 -22.98 -0.16
N ALA A 38 10.18 -21.74 -0.62
CA ALA A 38 9.96 -20.55 0.23
C ALA A 38 8.56 -20.57 0.87
N ARG A 39 7.53 -20.98 0.14
CA ARG A 39 6.16 -21.12 0.68
C ARG A 39 6.09 -22.22 1.73
N THR A 40 6.76 -23.34 1.50
CA THR A 40 6.82 -24.43 2.47
C THR A 40 7.53 -23.97 3.74
N TRP A 41 8.69 -23.34 3.58
CA TRP A 41 9.45 -22.79 4.71
C TRP A 41 8.63 -21.77 5.53
N ALA A 42 7.96 -20.83 4.83
CA ALA A 42 7.12 -19.83 5.47
C ALA A 42 6.00 -20.47 6.30
N ARG A 43 5.31 -21.47 5.75
CA ARG A 43 4.25 -22.20 6.46
C ARG A 43 4.76 -22.91 7.71
N ASP A 44 5.95 -23.51 7.64
CA ASP A 44 6.46 -24.39 8.69
C ASP A 44 7.21 -23.62 9.79
N ASN A 45 7.73 -22.43 9.49
CA ASN A 45 8.63 -21.69 10.39
C ASN A 45 8.13 -20.29 10.77
N ALA A 46 7.36 -19.60 9.92
CA ALA A 46 7.00 -18.21 10.20
C ALA A 46 5.87 -18.10 11.21
N ASN A 47 6.00 -17.13 12.13
CA ASN A 47 4.94 -16.74 13.05
C ASN A 47 4.21 -15.46 12.60
N VAL A 48 4.75 -14.74 11.61
CA VAL A 48 4.09 -13.65 10.90
C VAL A 48 4.10 -13.94 9.40
N ILE A 49 2.92 -14.11 8.82
CA ILE A 49 2.73 -14.33 7.39
C ILE A 49 2.14 -13.07 6.75
N LEU A 50 2.81 -12.53 5.74
CA LEU A 50 2.32 -11.43 4.92
C LEU A 50 1.81 -12.00 3.59
N THR A 51 0.56 -11.70 3.25
CA THR A 51 -0.10 -12.25 2.06
C THR A 51 -1.10 -11.27 1.47
N ASN A 52 -1.82 -11.69 0.44
CA ASN A 52 -2.91 -10.95 -0.16
C ASN A 52 -4.22 -11.78 -0.19
N PRO A 53 -5.39 -11.17 -0.45
CA PRO A 53 -6.66 -11.89 -0.46
C PRO A 53 -6.71 -13.05 -1.45
N GLU A 54 -6.04 -12.92 -2.61
CA GLU A 54 -6.02 -13.96 -3.64
C GLU A 54 -5.25 -15.20 -3.14
N MET A 55 -4.05 -15.01 -2.59
CA MET A 55 -3.27 -16.13 -2.03
C MET A 55 -3.93 -16.75 -0.81
N LEU A 56 -4.59 -15.94 0.02
CA LEU A 56 -5.40 -16.46 1.11
C LEU A 56 -6.51 -17.37 0.55
N HIS A 57 -7.22 -16.92 -0.50
CA HIS A 57 -8.32 -17.65 -1.13
C HIS A 57 -7.87 -18.94 -1.84
N CYS A 58 -6.82 -18.86 -2.66
CA CYS A 58 -6.40 -19.96 -3.53
C CYS A 58 -5.32 -20.85 -2.91
N GLY A 59 -4.46 -20.29 -2.04
CA GLY A 59 -3.31 -20.99 -1.49
C GLY A 59 -3.50 -21.54 -0.08
N LEU A 60 -4.00 -20.70 0.84
CA LEU A 60 -4.11 -21.07 2.24
C LEU A 60 -5.43 -21.79 2.57
N LEU A 61 -6.56 -21.17 2.29
CA LEU A 61 -7.86 -21.65 2.74
C LEU A 61 -8.29 -22.98 2.10
N PRO A 62 -8.00 -23.31 0.82
CA PRO A 62 -8.28 -24.62 0.27
C PRO A 62 -7.44 -25.73 0.90
N HIS A 63 -6.23 -25.39 1.33
CA HIS A 63 -5.26 -26.31 1.92
C HIS A 63 -5.12 -26.12 3.43
N HIS A 64 -6.19 -25.68 4.10
CA HIS A 64 -6.19 -25.29 5.52
C HIS A 64 -5.68 -26.38 6.47
N GLU A 65 -5.76 -27.66 6.08
CA GLU A 65 -5.23 -28.75 6.88
C GLU A 65 -3.70 -28.67 7.05
N ARG A 66 -3.00 -28.25 6.00
CA ARG A 66 -1.55 -27.98 6.06
C ARG A 66 -1.19 -26.77 6.91
N TRP A 67 -2.17 -25.91 7.19
CA TRP A 67 -2.06 -24.70 7.99
C TRP A 67 -2.67 -24.85 9.39
N ALA A 68 -3.06 -26.07 9.78
CA ALA A 68 -3.80 -26.31 11.02
C ALA A 68 -3.09 -25.73 12.25
N THR A 69 -1.77 -25.94 12.39
CA THR A 69 -0.98 -25.42 13.51
C THR A 69 -0.94 -23.88 13.51
N PHE A 70 -0.75 -23.27 12.35
CA PHE A 70 -0.76 -21.81 12.21
C PHE A 70 -2.14 -21.24 12.54
N LEU A 71 -3.20 -21.82 12.00
CA LEU A 71 -4.58 -21.38 12.25
C LEU A 71 -4.98 -21.55 13.72
N HIS A 72 -4.58 -22.67 14.34
CA HIS A 72 -4.81 -22.88 15.78
C HIS A 72 -4.14 -21.81 16.67
N ARG A 73 -2.94 -21.36 16.28
CA ARG A 73 -2.16 -20.38 17.04
C ARG A 73 -2.43 -18.93 16.59
N LEU A 74 -3.28 -18.71 15.60
CA LEU A 74 -3.52 -17.38 15.04
C LEU A 74 -4.24 -16.48 16.06
N ARG A 75 -3.55 -15.39 16.45
CA ARG A 75 -4.06 -14.41 17.42
C ARG A 75 -4.49 -13.10 16.78
N TYR A 76 -3.83 -12.70 15.70
CA TYR A 76 -4.08 -11.43 15.04
C TYR A 76 -4.18 -11.58 13.54
N VAL A 77 -5.17 -10.94 12.95
CA VAL A 77 -5.32 -10.76 11.50
C VAL A 77 -5.33 -9.27 11.22
N VAL A 78 -4.25 -8.77 10.64
CA VAL A 78 -4.13 -7.36 10.24
C VAL A 78 -4.53 -7.25 8.77
N VAL A 79 -5.49 -6.39 8.47
CA VAL A 79 -5.95 -6.09 7.12
C VAL A 79 -5.58 -4.64 6.83
N ASP A 80 -4.58 -4.46 5.98
CA ASP A 80 -4.07 -3.15 5.63
C ASP A 80 -4.76 -2.59 4.38
N GLU A 81 -4.77 -1.26 4.26
CA GLU A 81 -5.41 -0.55 3.15
C GLU A 81 -6.90 -0.89 3.00
N LEU A 82 -7.62 -0.92 4.12
CA LEU A 82 -9.05 -1.24 4.17
C LEU A 82 -9.88 -0.52 3.10
N HIS A 83 -9.53 0.72 2.79
CA HIS A 83 -10.22 1.54 1.79
C HIS A 83 -10.19 0.96 0.37
N MET A 84 -9.26 0.06 0.07
CA MET A 84 -9.17 -0.66 -1.21
C MET A 84 -10.22 -1.76 -1.36
N PHE A 85 -10.75 -2.28 -0.24
CA PHE A 85 -11.68 -3.42 -0.24
C PHE A 85 -13.14 -2.97 -0.36
N ARG A 86 -13.49 -2.38 -1.50
CA ARG A 86 -14.82 -1.86 -1.82
C ARG A 86 -15.42 -2.49 -3.09
N GLY A 87 -16.71 -2.28 -3.29
CA GLY A 87 -17.43 -2.75 -4.46
C GLY A 87 -17.37 -4.27 -4.62
N VAL A 88 -17.31 -4.74 -5.85
CA VAL A 88 -17.27 -6.19 -6.18
C VAL A 88 -16.04 -6.86 -5.56
N PHE A 89 -14.87 -6.24 -5.65
CA PHE A 89 -13.65 -6.77 -5.05
C PHE A 89 -13.79 -6.91 -3.52
N GLY A 90 -14.29 -5.87 -2.86
CA GLY A 90 -14.56 -5.91 -1.42
C GLY A 90 -15.54 -7.02 -1.01
N SER A 91 -16.58 -7.27 -1.82
CA SER A 91 -17.52 -8.37 -1.59
C SER A 91 -16.83 -9.73 -1.62
N HIS A 92 -15.94 -9.96 -2.59
CA HIS A 92 -15.15 -11.20 -2.63
C HIS A 92 -14.22 -11.34 -1.43
N VAL A 93 -13.52 -10.26 -1.05
CA VAL A 93 -12.64 -10.24 0.13
C VAL A 93 -13.44 -10.53 1.40
N ALA A 94 -14.65 -9.99 1.55
CA ALA A 94 -15.54 -10.28 2.68
C ALA A 94 -15.81 -11.78 2.82
N HIS A 95 -16.11 -12.47 1.72
CA HIS A 95 -16.32 -13.92 1.75
C HIS A 95 -15.06 -14.68 2.16
N VAL A 96 -13.89 -14.24 1.70
CA VAL A 96 -12.60 -14.85 2.05
C VAL A 96 -12.31 -14.67 3.55
N LEU A 97 -12.47 -13.45 4.10
CA LEU A 97 -12.23 -13.16 5.52
C LEU A 97 -13.21 -13.91 6.44
N ARG A 98 -14.50 -13.97 6.07
CA ARG A 98 -15.50 -14.73 6.83
C ARG A 98 -15.21 -16.25 6.78
N ARG A 99 -14.69 -16.76 5.68
CA ARG A 99 -14.23 -18.14 5.59
C ARG A 99 -13.03 -18.37 6.48
N LEU A 100 -12.05 -17.46 6.51
CA LEU A 100 -10.92 -17.51 7.42
C LEU A 100 -11.39 -17.59 8.89
N ARG A 101 -12.31 -16.71 9.31
CA ARG A 101 -12.90 -16.76 10.66
C ARG A 101 -13.47 -18.13 10.99
N ARG A 102 -14.31 -18.68 10.11
CA ARG A 102 -14.90 -20.02 10.34
C ARG A 102 -13.84 -21.11 10.48
N LEU A 103 -12.75 -21.05 9.71
CA LEU A 103 -11.66 -22.01 9.83
C LEU A 103 -10.87 -21.80 11.14
N CYS A 104 -10.62 -20.56 11.57
CA CYS A 104 -10.03 -20.29 12.87
C CYS A 104 -10.85 -20.92 13.99
N HIS A 105 -12.17 -20.67 14.04
CA HIS A 105 -13.06 -21.33 15.01
C HIS A 105 -13.01 -22.85 14.93
N ARG A 106 -12.99 -23.43 13.74
CA ARG A 106 -12.84 -24.87 13.57
C ARG A 106 -11.54 -25.42 14.18
N TYR A 107 -10.46 -24.65 14.12
CA TYR A 107 -9.16 -25.02 14.71
C TYR A 107 -8.99 -24.52 16.16
N GLY A 108 -10.04 -23.97 16.78
CA GLY A 108 -10.04 -23.57 18.18
C GLY A 108 -9.37 -22.21 18.46
N SER A 109 -9.24 -21.34 17.45
CA SER A 109 -8.75 -19.99 17.60
C SER A 109 -9.82 -18.95 17.28
N ASP A 110 -9.73 -17.77 17.92
CA ASP A 110 -10.57 -16.60 17.64
C ASP A 110 -9.69 -15.35 17.54
N PRO A 111 -9.09 -15.10 16.37
CA PRO A 111 -8.13 -14.03 16.20
C PRO A 111 -8.82 -12.65 16.25
N THR A 112 -8.13 -11.68 16.87
CA THR A 112 -8.49 -10.27 16.79
C THR A 112 -8.19 -9.74 15.40
N PHE A 113 -9.19 -9.14 14.74
CA PHE A 113 -9.03 -8.46 13.47
C PHE A 113 -8.69 -6.99 13.70
N VAL A 114 -7.59 -6.54 13.10
CA VAL A 114 -7.12 -5.15 13.10
C VAL A 114 -7.14 -4.63 11.67
N PHE A 115 -7.81 -3.50 11.45
CA PHE A 115 -7.89 -2.87 10.14
C PHE A 115 -7.14 -1.55 10.16
N ALA A 116 -6.27 -1.35 9.18
CA ALA A 116 -5.61 -0.07 8.93
C ALA A 116 -6.14 0.54 7.63
N SER A 117 -6.32 1.85 7.61
CA SER A 117 -6.82 2.56 6.43
C SER A 117 -6.33 3.98 6.37
N ALA A 118 -6.23 4.55 5.16
CA ALA A 118 -6.27 5.99 4.98
C ALA A 118 -7.63 6.54 5.43
N THR A 119 -7.77 7.86 5.47
CA THR A 119 -9.01 8.54 5.86
C THR A 119 -10.18 8.14 4.96
N ILE A 120 -11.21 7.56 5.55
CA ILE A 120 -12.47 7.18 4.89
C ILE A 120 -13.67 7.57 5.78
N GLY A 121 -14.85 7.74 5.17
CA GLY A 121 -16.01 8.28 5.87
C GLY A 121 -16.65 7.34 6.90
N ASP A 122 -16.51 6.00 6.74
CA ASP A 122 -17.09 5.00 7.65
C ASP A 122 -16.17 3.76 7.69
N PRO A 123 -15.05 3.83 8.41
CA PRO A 123 -14.12 2.70 8.50
C PRO A 123 -14.68 1.52 9.27
N SER A 124 -15.39 1.77 10.37
CA SER A 124 -15.97 0.72 11.21
C SER A 124 -17.09 -0.04 10.51
N GLY A 125 -17.96 0.65 9.78
CA GLY A 125 -19.00 0.03 8.97
C GLY A 125 -18.43 -0.86 7.87
N LEU A 126 -17.41 -0.37 7.14
CA LEU A 126 -16.75 -1.16 6.10
C LEU A 126 -16.04 -2.39 6.68
N ALA A 127 -15.28 -2.24 7.76
CA ALA A 127 -14.59 -3.34 8.43
C ALA A 127 -15.59 -4.39 8.96
N SER A 128 -16.68 -3.95 9.59
CA SER A 128 -17.73 -4.82 10.09
C SER A 128 -18.42 -5.59 8.97
N ALA A 129 -18.67 -4.93 7.84
CA ALA A 129 -19.23 -5.59 6.65
C ALA A 129 -18.28 -6.66 6.08
N LEU A 130 -16.96 -6.45 6.12
CA LEU A 130 -15.98 -7.43 5.64
C LEU A 130 -15.95 -8.70 6.48
N ILE A 131 -15.90 -8.59 7.80
CA ILE A 131 -15.78 -9.78 8.66
C ILE A 131 -17.11 -10.33 9.16
N GLY A 132 -18.19 -9.59 9.02
CA GLY A 132 -19.52 -9.97 9.55
C GLY A 132 -19.58 -9.97 11.07
N ALA A 133 -18.90 -9.01 11.71
CA ALA A 133 -18.93 -8.77 13.15
C ALA A 133 -18.67 -7.28 13.45
N PRO A 134 -19.14 -6.75 14.59
CA PRO A 134 -18.86 -5.38 14.98
C PRO A 134 -17.36 -5.12 15.12
N VAL A 135 -16.90 -3.95 14.65
CA VAL A 135 -15.52 -3.48 14.79
C VAL A 135 -15.54 -2.12 15.48
N ALA A 136 -14.74 -1.99 16.53
CA ALA A 136 -14.53 -0.72 17.20
C ALA A 136 -13.62 0.18 16.37
N GLU A 137 -13.92 1.47 16.34
CA GLU A 137 -13.14 2.47 15.63
C GLU A 137 -12.18 3.19 16.59
N VAL A 138 -10.93 3.36 16.16
CA VAL A 138 -9.92 4.14 16.85
C VAL A 138 -9.52 5.27 15.92
N THR A 139 -9.97 6.50 16.23
CA THR A 139 -9.75 7.71 15.43
C THR A 139 -8.84 8.72 16.10
N ASP A 140 -8.53 8.53 17.37
CA ASP A 140 -7.58 9.38 18.09
C ASP A 140 -6.16 9.06 17.63
N ASP A 141 -5.69 9.88 16.68
CA ASP A 141 -4.37 9.76 16.07
C ASP A 141 -3.33 10.46 16.95
N GLY A 142 -2.61 9.69 17.75
CA GLY A 142 -1.52 10.16 18.61
C GLY A 142 -0.20 10.45 17.86
N SER A 143 -0.16 10.35 16.53
CA SER A 143 1.07 10.61 15.76
C SER A 143 1.47 12.09 15.84
N PRO A 144 2.77 12.42 15.98
CA PRO A 144 3.23 13.79 15.94
C PRO A 144 2.94 14.40 14.55
N ARG A 145 2.37 15.61 14.55
CA ARG A 145 2.02 16.33 13.32
C ARG A 145 2.85 17.60 13.24
N GLY A 146 3.56 17.78 12.13
CA GLY A 146 4.15 19.06 11.77
C GLY A 146 3.11 20.03 11.18
N GLU A 147 3.51 21.27 11.03
CA GLU A 147 2.72 22.27 10.31
C GLU A 147 2.48 21.81 8.87
N ARG A 148 1.27 22.02 8.38
CA ARG A 148 0.87 21.69 6.98
C ARG A 148 0.31 22.94 6.33
N LEU A 149 0.93 23.35 5.24
CA LEU A 149 0.40 24.39 4.36
C LEU A 149 -0.30 23.73 3.17
N VAL A 150 -1.58 24.05 2.98
CA VAL A 150 -2.38 23.58 1.83
C VAL A 150 -2.64 24.79 0.92
N ALA A 151 -2.12 24.72 -0.31
CA ALA A 151 -2.33 25.76 -1.31
C ALA A 151 -3.14 25.21 -2.50
N LEU A 152 -4.26 25.89 -2.80
CA LEU A 152 -5.03 25.63 -4.02
C LEU A 152 -4.51 26.54 -5.13
N TRP A 153 -3.84 25.95 -6.12
CA TRP A 153 -3.22 26.71 -7.19
C TRP A 153 -4.04 26.65 -8.48
N ASN A 154 -4.46 27.83 -8.96
CA ASN A 154 -5.11 27.94 -10.26
C ASN A 154 -4.13 28.54 -11.27
N PRO A 155 -3.68 27.80 -12.30
CA PRO A 155 -2.71 28.30 -13.27
C PRO A 155 -3.10 29.66 -13.87
N PRO A 156 -2.12 30.55 -14.15
CA PRO A 156 -2.40 31.87 -14.70
C PRO A 156 -3.10 31.81 -16.06
N LEU A 157 -3.92 32.78 -16.36
CA LEU A 157 -4.54 32.96 -17.67
C LEU A 157 -3.47 33.35 -18.71
N VAL A 158 -3.49 32.67 -19.86
CA VAL A 158 -2.69 33.01 -21.05
C VAL A 158 -3.50 33.92 -21.96
N ASP A 159 -4.81 33.72 -22.03
CA ASP A 159 -5.73 34.45 -22.86
C ASP A 159 -7.05 34.66 -22.08
N ALA A 160 -7.34 35.94 -21.80
CA ALA A 160 -8.55 36.30 -21.05
C ALA A 160 -9.83 36.13 -21.90
N GLY A 161 -9.74 36.24 -23.24
CA GLY A 161 -10.90 36.11 -24.12
C GLY A 161 -11.39 34.68 -24.28
N THR A 162 -10.47 33.71 -24.31
CA THR A 162 -10.78 32.26 -24.40
C THR A 162 -10.79 31.56 -23.05
N GLY A 163 -10.32 32.21 -21.98
CA GLY A 163 -10.14 31.61 -20.68
C GLY A 163 -8.99 30.59 -20.61
N ALA A 164 -8.14 30.54 -21.63
CA ALA A 164 -7.01 29.62 -21.70
C ALA A 164 -6.00 29.91 -20.58
N ARG A 165 -5.51 28.85 -19.94
CA ARG A 165 -4.52 28.93 -18.86
C ARG A 165 -3.23 28.23 -19.21
N VAL A 166 -2.17 28.58 -18.50
CA VAL A 166 -0.91 27.83 -18.56
C VAL A 166 -1.20 26.37 -18.23
N SER A 167 -0.57 25.46 -18.99
CA SER A 167 -0.72 24.01 -18.77
C SER A 167 -0.36 23.64 -17.33
N ALA A 168 -1.21 22.88 -16.66
CA ALA A 168 -0.94 22.36 -15.32
C ALA A 168 0.38 21.57 -15.27
N HIS A 169 0.73 20.81 -16.32
CA HIS A 169 2.01 20.10 -16.40
C HIS A 169 3.22 21.06 -16.38
N LYS A 170 3.14 22.19 -17.09
CA LYS A 170 4.21 23.21 -17.09
C LYS A 170 4.39 23.85 -15.72
N VAL A 171 3.26 24.17 -15.05
CA VAL A 171 3.31 24.73 -13.70
C VAL A 171 3.85 23.71 -12.70
N THR A 172 3.39 22.47 -12.76
CA THR A 172 3.89 21.39 -11.89
C THR A 172 5.39 21.18 -12.08
N ALA A 173 5.87 21.15 -13.35
CA ALA A 173 7.29 20.97 -13.63
C ALA A 173 8.14 22.14 -13.10
N ALA A 174 7.64 23.37 -13.18
CA ALA A 174 8.30 24.53 -12.58
C ALA A 174 8.39 24.39 -11.05
N LEU A 175 7.27 24.13 -10.40
CA LEU A 175 7.23 23.96 -8.94
C LEU A 175 8.12 22.82 -8.46
N VAL A 176 8.16 21.69 -9.18
CA VAL A 176 9.06 20.57 -8.83
C VAL A 176 10.52 21.02 -8.94
N ALA A 177 10.90 21.75 -10.00
CA ALA A 177 12.27 22.23 -10.14
C ALA A 177 12.62 23.23 -9.03
N ASP A 178 11.77 24.23 -8.77
CA ASP A 178 12.00 25.25 -7.73
C ASP A 178 12.15 24.62 -6.34
N LEU A 179 11.31 23.61 -6.02
CA LEU A 179 11.37 22.92 -4.72
C LEU A 179 12.61 22.03 -4.59
N VAL A 180 13.03 21.37 -5.68
CA VAL A 180 14.25 20.55 -5.69
C VAL A 180 15.50 21.43 -5.56
N GLU A 181 15.54 22.59 -6.24
CA GLU A 181 16.62 23.57 -6.07
C GLU A 181 16.72 24.11 -4.63
N ALA A 182 15.57 24.22 -3.96
CA ALA A 182 15.49 24.60 -2.54
C ALA A 182 15.73 23.44 -1.56
N ASP A 183 16.23 22.27 -2.04
CA ASP A 183 16.52 21.05 -1.25
C ASP A 183 15.27 20.48 -0.53
N HIS A 184 14.10 20.66 -1.11
CA HIS A 184 12.87 20.04 -0.59
C HIS A 184 12.58 18.70 -1.24
N ARG A 185 12.32 17.69 -0.42
CA ARG A 185 11.81 16.38 -0.89
C ARG A 185 10.42 16.58 -1.48
N THR A 186 10.29 16.33 -2.78
CA THR A 186 9.10 16.66 -3.56
C THR A 186 8.51 15.46 -4.25
N ILE A 187 7.19 15.28 -4.17
CA ILE A 187 6.44 14.30 -4.95
C ILE A 187 5.34 15.00 -5.72
N ALA A 188 5.21 14.71 -7.02
CA ALA A 188 4.18 15.26 -7.89
C ALA A 188 3.32 14.13 -8.48
N PHE A 189 2.01 14.15 -8.20
CA PHE A 189 1.07 13.17 -8.73
C PHE A 189 0.46 13.65 -10.04
N CYS A 190 0.60 12.85 -11.10
CA CYS A 190 0.05 13.12 -12.41
C CYS A 190 -1.12 12.19 -12.75
N ARG A 191 -2.10 12.68 -13.53
CA ARG A 191 -3.28 11.89 -13.92
C ARG A 191 -2.98 10.76 -14.89
N SER A 192 -1.86 10.79 -15.59
CA SER A 192 -1.52 9.81 -16.62
C SER A 192 -0.04 9.48 -16.63
N ARG A 193 0.32 8.27 -17.11
CA ARG A 193 1.70 7.84 -17.30
C ARG A 193 2.48 8.79 -18.21
N ARG A 194 1.87 9.25 -19.28
CA ARG A 194 2.47 10.26 -20.19
C ARG A 194 2.70 11.59 -19.49
N GLY A 195 1.74 12.03 -18.66
CA GLY A 195 1.87 13.27 -17.88
C GLY A 195 3.06 13.20 -16.92
N THR A 196 3.27 12.06 -16.25
CA THR A 196 4.44 11.84 -15.38
C THR A 196 5.76 12.02 -16.14
N GLU A 197 5.90 11.40 -17.30
CA GLU A 197 7.12 11.54 -18.13
C GLU A 197 7.33 12.99 -18.61
N VAL A 198 6.25 13.67 -19.04
CA VAL A 198 6.33 15.06 -19.51
C VAL A 198 6.75 16.00 -18.38
N VAL A 199 6.15 15.86 -17.20
CA VAL A 199 6.49 16.69 -16.02
C VAL A 199 7.93 16.44 -15.58
N ALA A 200 8.36 15.19 -15.51
CA ALA A 200 9.73 14.86 -15.15
C ALA A 200 10.75 15.42 -16.14
N ALA A 201 10.53 15.23 -17.45
CA ALA A 201 11.42 15.75 -18.48
C ALA A 201 11.49 17.28 -18.50
N ASP A 202 10.37 17.96 -18.27
CA ASP A 202 10.33 19.43 -18.16
C ASP A 202 11.06 19.92 -16.91
N ALA A 203 10.88 19.27 -15.75
CA ALA A 203 11.57 19.63 -14.52
C ALA A 203 13.09 19.39 -14.66
N GLN A 204 13.51 18.26 -15.23
CA GLN A 204 14.92 17.94 -15.50
C GLN A 204 15.59 19.00 -16.40
N ARG A 205 14.90 19.44 -17.46
CA ARG A 205 15.42 20.50 -18.35
C ARG A 205 15.60 21.85 -17.63
N ARG A 206 14.73 22.17 -16.68
CA ARG A 206 14.82 23.39 -15.86
C ARG A 206 16.00 23.35 -14.89
N LEU A 207 16.17 22.21 -14.23
CA LEU A 207 17.27 21.97 -13.28
C LEU A 207 18.65 21.93 -13.95
N GLY A 208 18.71 21.65 -15.24
CA GLY A 208 19.96 21.51 -15.96
C GLY A 208 20.72 20.21 -15.63
N PRO A 209 21.86 19.98 -16.31
CA PRO A 209 22.58 18.69 -16.23
C PRO A 209 23.05 18.30 -14.83
N ALA A 210 23.39 19.29 -13.99
CA ALA A 210 23.94 19.03 -12.66
C ALA A 210 22.90 18.43 -11.68
N MET A 211 21.63 18.82 -11.81
CA MET A 211 20.56 18.42 -10.89
C MET A 211 19.45 17.60 -11.54
N ALA A 212 19.48 17.40 -12.85
CA ALA A 212 18.45 16.65 -13.57
C ALA A 212 18.22 15.24 -12.99
N GLY A 213 19.29 14.58 -12.49
CA GLY A 213 19.22 13.26 -11.90
C GLY A 213 18.44 13.17 -10.59
N ALA A 214 18.19 14.32 -9.93
CA ALA A 214 17.40 14.38 -8.69
C ALA A 214 15.88 14.18 -8.93
N VAL A 215 15.41 14.32 -10.17
CA VAL A 215 14.00 14.11 -10.53
C VAL A 215 13.89 12.83 -11.35
N ARG A 216 13.08 11.91 -10.89
CA ARG A 216 12.80 10.65 -11.61
C ARG A 216 11.29 10.44 -11.79
N PRO A 217 10.82 10.05 -12.98
CA PRO A 217 9.44 9.63 -13.16
C PRO A 217 9.21 8.27 -12.51
N TYR A 218 8.04 8.09 -11.86
CA TYR A 218 7.61 6.81 -11.31
C TYR A 218 6.19 6.50 -11.79
N ARG A 219 6.00 5.40 -12.49
CA ARG A 219 4.69 5.03 -13.04
C ARG A 219 4.50 3.52 -13.18
N GLY A 220 3.25 3.11 -13.29
CA GLY A 220 2.93 1.73 -13.67
C GLY A 220 3.45 1.39 -15.07
N GLY A 221 3.97 0.16 -15.23
CA GLY A 221 4.53 -0.35 -16.48
C GLY A 221 6.07 -0.42 -16.51
N TYR A 222 6.75 0.11 -15.51
CA TYR A 222 8.17 -0.19 -15.29
C TYR A 222 8.37 -1.63 -14.80
N LEU A 223 9.49 -2.25 -15.18
CA LEU A 223 9.90 -3.54 -14.65
C LEU A 223 10.12 -3.44 -13.13
N ALA A 224 9.95 -4.55 -12.42
CA ALA A 224 10.13 -4.57 -10.97
C ALA A 224 11.56 -4.15 -10.52
N ALA A 225 12.57 -4.41 -11.35
CA ALA A 225 13.95 -3.97 -11.11
C ALA A 225 14.08 -2.45 -11.21
N GLU A 226 13.52 -1.85 -12.28
CA GLU A 226 13.55 -0.39 -12.50
C GLU A 226 12.84 0.37 -11.37
N ARG A 227 11.70 -0.13 -10.93
CA ARG A 227 10.97 0.47 -9.80
C ARG A 227 11.80 0.47 -8.53
N ARG A 228 12.45 -0.67 -8.20
CA ARG A 228 13.32 -0.79 -7.03
C ARG A 228 14.53 0.14 -7.07
N GLU A 229 15.06 0.39 -8.27
CA GLU A 229 16.17 1.35 -8.45
C GLU A 229 15.73 2.80 -8.19
N ILE A 230 14.48 3.16 -8.54
CA ILE A 230 13.94 4.50 -8.27
C ILE A 230 13.56 4.66 -6.79
N GLU A 231 13.14 3.58 -6.13
CA GLU A 231 12.71 3.54 -4.73
C GLU A 231 13.90 3.50 -3.75
N ALA A 232 15.11 3.12 -4.20
CA ALA A 232 16.33 3.06 -3.41
C ALA A 232 17.00 4.42 -3.27
#